data_77393b16b1dbf198e159ac4d4819ae14
#
_entry.id   77393b16b1dbf198e159ac4d4819ae14
#
_cell.length_a   1.000
_cell.length_b   1.000
_cell.length_c   1.000
_cell.angle_alpha   90.00
_cell.angle_beta   90.00
_cell.angle_gamma   90.00
#
_symmetry.space_group_name_H-M   'P 1'
#
loop_
_entity.id
_entity.type
_entity.pdbx_description
1 polymer ?
#
loop_
_entity_poly.entity_id
_entity_poly.type
_entity_poly.pdbx_seq_one_letter_code
_entity_poly.pdbx_strand_id
1 'polypeptide(L)'
;MDYQALAELLFPDVTETPEQLEARFPQRNLPEGAVVSRMAPSPTGFVHLGNLVQGTISERMTHQSGGVLYLRVEDTDAKREIPGAVEVLINTLKFYNINFDEGATVDGDDGAYGPYRQRQRAAIYHVYAKKLVTEGKAYPCFCTEDELSALREKQEANKETTGYYGKYAVWRDRPMEDIQAQLAAGNPWVLRFRSEGSIDRQFKFDDLVKGKLTITENNVDHVLLKSDGIPTYHFAHAVDDHLMRTTHVVRGDEWLPSLPFHIQLFQALGFKLPKYVHIGPLMKMDGSSKRKLSKRKDPELALTYYKAEGFPIPSVREYIMTVLNSNFEDWRRANPDADIESFKFSPKKLNPAGSLFDYAKLVDVSKNVISRMTAEDVYAQLLDWAKEFDTDFAAKLEADPDYAKRILAIGRGGKKPRKDLAVWKDAKPYMGFFYDEYLEAPVWDEAFSKTVIRDVLERFLNVYDFADDSAAWFAKVKEITEAIGFTTDMKAYKANPAAFPGTVADVSTFLRQAVTGKTDSPDLYTIMQILGYDRTVGRIRDCISHL
;
A
#
# COMPACT_ATOMS: atom_id res chain seq x y z
N MET A 1 -51.07 -11.57 0.09
CA MET A 1 -50.35 -10.64 -0.81
C MET A 1 -50.08 -11.36 -2.14
N ASP A 2 -50.50 -10.76 -3.24
CA ASP A 2 -50.11 -11.20 -4.58
C ASP A 2 -48.75 -10.57 -4.92
N TYR A 3 -47.67 -11.35 -4.72
CA TYR A 3 -46.30 -10.87 -4.90
C TYR A 3 -45.96 -10.65 -6.38
N GLN A 4 -46.60 -11.37 -7.31
CA GLN A 4 -46.41 -11.13 -8.74
C GLN A 4 -46.98 -9.76 -9.13
N ALA A 5 -48.23 -9.48 -8.71
CA ALA A 5 -48.83 -8.19 -8.95
C ALA A 5 -48.09 -7.03 -8.28
N LEU A 6 -47.53 -7.27 -7.08
CA LEU A 6 -46.70 -6.28 -6.39
C LEU A 6 -45.40 -6.01 -7.17
N ALA A 7 -44.74 -7.04 -7.68
CA ALA A 7 -43.51 -6.89 -8.44
C ALA A 7 -43.73 -6.10 -9.74
N GLU A 8 -44.84 -6.37 -10.46
CA GLU A 8 -45.21 -5.59 -11.65
C GLU A 8 -45.57 -4.13 -11.31
N LEU A 9 -46.18 -3.89 -10.17
CA LEU A 9 -46.51 -2.54 -9.72
C LEU A 9 -45.27 -1.71 -9.37
N LEU A 10 -44.26 -2.34 -8.72
CA LEU A 10 -43.03 -1.64 -8.29
C LEU A 10 -42.00 -1.50 -9.42
N PHE A 11 -41.98 -2.43 -10.36
CA PHE A 11 -41.00 -2.50 -11.43
C PHE A 11 -41.66 -2.74 -12.81
N PRO A 12 -42.56 -1.83 -13.26
CA PRO A 12 -43.31 -2.03 -14.49
C PRO A 12 -42.42 -2.07 -15.75
N ASP A 13 -41.33 -1.34 -15.74
CA ASP A 13 -40.43 -1.20 -16.88
C ASP A 13 -39.33 -2.29 -16.93
N VAL A 14 -39.25 -3.17 -15.92
CA VAL A 14 -38.28 -4.24 -15.85
C VAL A 14 -38.78 -5.46 -16.61
N THR A 15 -38.32 -5.62 -17.83
CA THR A 15 -38.70 -6.74 -18.73
C THR A 15 -37.60 -7.81 -18.83
N GLU A 16 -36.35 -7.46 -18.55
CA GLU A 16 -35.24 -8.42 -18.55
C GLU A 16 -35.37 -9.39 -17.37
N THR A 17 -34.95 -10.65 -17.61
CA THR A 17 -35.02 -11.71 -16.59
C THR A 17 -33.67 -12.06 -16.02
N PRO A 18 -33.60 -12.70 -14.84
CA PRO A 18 -32.34 -13.21 -14.29
C PRO A 18 -31.60 -14.16 -15.26
N GLU A 19 -32.32 -15.01 -16.00
CA GLU A 19 -31.75 -15.96 -16.97
C GLU A 19 -31.08 -15.23 -18.14
N GLN A 20 -31.65 -14.11 -18.58
CA GLN A 20 -31.04 -13.27 -19.61
C GLN A 20 -29.77 -12.61 -19.11
N LEU A 21 -29.74 -12.17 -17.84
CA LEU A 21 -28.51 -11.66 -17.21
C LEU A 21 -27.44 -12.75 -17.07
N GLU A 22 -27.84 -13.97 -16.67
CA GLU A 22 -26.92 -15.12 -16.61
C GLU A 22 -26.29 -15.43 -17.98
N ALA A 23 -27.07 -15.33 -19.06
CA ALA A 23 -26.59 -15.54 -20.42
C ALA A 23 -25.67 -14.38 -20.90
N ARG A 24 -25.98 -13.14 -20.49
CA ARG A 24 -25.15 -11.95 -20.79
C ARG A 24 -23.79 -12.01 -20.10
N PHE A 25 -23.75 -12.55 -18.88
CA PHE A 25 -22.53 -12.68 -18.06
C PHE A 25 -22.20 -14.16 -17.85
N PRO A 26 -21.65 -14.87 -18.85
CA PRO A 26 -21.40 -16.31 -18.79
C PRO A 26 -20.33 -16.68 -17.75
N GLN A 27 -20.19 -17.95 -17.46
CA GLN A 27 -19.07 -18.46 -16.67
C GLN A 27 -17.75 -18.16 -17.38
N ARG A 28 -16.72 -17.80 -16.59
CA ARG A 28 -15.39 -17.52 -17.13
C ARG A 28 -14.70 -18.81 -17.57
N ASN A 29 -14.02 -18.77 -18.70
CA ASN A 29 -13.17 -19.86 -19.16
C ASN A 29 -11.76 -19.71 -18.56
N LEU A 30 -11.58 -20.20 -17.34
CA LEU A 30 -10.34 -20.10 -16.58
C LEU A 30 -9.87 -21.48 -16.12
N PRO A 31 -8.57 -21.66 -15.80
CA PRO A 31 -8.05 -22.90 -15.22
C PRO A 31 -8.82 -23.33 -13.96
N GLU A 32 -8.87 -24.61 -13.68
CA GLU A 32 -9.47 -25.12 -12.45
C GLU A 32 -8.75 -24.53 -11.21
N GLY A 33 -9.53 -24.03 -10.27
CA GLY A 33 -8.99 -23.38 -9.06
C GLY A 33 -8.55 -21.92 -9.24
N ALA A 34 -8.69 -21.35 -10.44
CA ALA A 34 -8.39 -19.94 -10.67
C ALA A 34 -9.23 -19.03 -9.77
N VAL A 35 -8.59 -18.03 -9.21
CA VAL A 35 -9.21 -17.03 -8.33
C VAL A 35 -9.67 -15.85 -9.16
N VAL A 36 -10.96 -15.51 -9.04
CA VAL A 36 -11.50 -14.23 -9.52
C VAL A 36 -11.75 -13.35 -8.31
N SER A 37 -11.09 -12.20 -8.26
CA SER A 37 -11.25 -11.24 -7.17
C SER A 37 -11.33 -9.82 -7.71
N ARG A 38 -11.61 -8.87 -6.83
CA ARG A 38 -11.80 -7.48 -7.22
C ARG A 38 -11.24 -6.52 -6.18
N MET A 39 -10.82 -5.36 -6.64
CA MET A 39 -10.85 -4.15 -5.85
C MET A 39 -12.16 -3.41 -6.14
N ALA A 40 -12.82 -2.98 -5.07
CA ALA A 40 -14.14 -2.34 -5.17
C ALA A 40 -14.18 -1.09 -4.29
N PRO A 41 -13.36 -0.06 -4.61
CA PRO A 41 -13.30 1.16 -3.82
C PRO A 41 -14.43 2.12 -4.16
N SER A 42 -14.85 2.91 -3.16
CA SER A 42 -15.66 4.09 -3.39
C SER A 42 -14.78 5.26 -3.84
N PRO A 43 -15.22 6.13 -4.77
CA PRO A 43 -14.41 7.21 -5.34
C PRO A 43 -14.31 8.42 -4.39
N THR A 44 -13.60 8.26 -3.27
CA THR A 44 -13.46 9.27 -2.21
C THR A 44 -12.17 10.08 -2.29
N GLY A 45 -11.32 9.86 -3.31
CA GLY A 45 -10.11 10.62 -3.60
C GLY A 45 -8.90 10.35 -2.71
N PHE A 46 -9.03 9.63 -1.62
CA PHE A 46 -7.92 9.28 -0.73
C PHE A 46 -7.51 7.82 -0.87
N VAL A 47 -6.36 7.60 -1.52
CA VAL A 47 -5.78 6.27 -1.66
C VAL A 47 -4.74 6.07 -0.56
N HIS A 48 -4.91 5.01 0.21
CA HIS A 48 -4.11 4.76 1.40
C HIS A 48 -3.44 3.38 1.40
N LEU A 49 -2.51 3.19 2.32
CA LEU A 49 -1.75 1.95 2.45
C LEU A 49 -2.64 0.70 2.58
N GLY A 50 -3.82 0.82 3.20
CA GLY A 50 -4.80 -0.26 3.26
C GLY A 50 -5.33 -0.68 1.89
N ASN A 51 -5.48 0.25 0.94
CA ASN A 51 -5.86 -0.07 -0.44
C ASN A 51 -4.74 -0.85 -1.14
N LEU A 52 -3.48 -0.45 -0.93
CA LEU A 52 -2.34 -1.18 -1.49
C LEU A 52 -2.20 -2.58 -0.89
N VAL A 53 -2.41 -2.72 0.42
CA VAL A 53 -2.46 -4.04 1.11
C VAL A 53 -3.54 -4.93 0.51
N GLN A 54 -4.77 -4.42 0.40
CA GLN A 54 -5.88 -5.16 -0.21
C GLN A 54 -5.60 -5.52 -1.67
N GLY A 55 -5.06 -4.56 -2.43
CA GLY A 55 -4.67 -4.76 -3.83
C GLY A 55 -3.60 -5.83 -3.97
N THR A 56 -2.55 -5.78 -3.16
CA THR A 56 -1.48 -6.79 -3.16
C THR A 56 -2.01 -8.19 -2.85
N ILE A 57 -2.87 -8.34 -1.83
CA ILE A 57 -3.46 -9.64 -1.49
C ILE A 57 -4.32 -10.16 -2.65
N SER A 58 -5.19 -9.31 -3.20
CA SER A 58 -6.08 -9.69 -4.30
C SER A 58 -5.29 -10.06 -5.55
N GLU A 59 -4.32 -9.24 -5.94
CA GLU A 59 -3.45 -9.46 -7.08
C GLU A 59 -2.65 -10.76 -6.96
N ARG A 60 -1.98 -10.98 -5.81
CA ARG A 60 -1.21 -12.21 -5.58
C ARG A 60 -2.07 -13.47 -5.63
N MET A 61 -3.28 -13.43 -5.04
CA MET A 61 -4.20 -14.57 -5.07
C MET A 61 -4.71 -14.87 -6.48
N THR A 62 -5.00 -13.84 -7.27
CA THR A 62 -5.51 -14.00 -8.63
C THR A 62 -4.43 -14.44 -9.60
N HIS A 63 -3.35 -13.68 -9.74
CA HIS A 63 -2.34 -13.93 -10.76
C HIS A 63 -1.55 -15.21 -10.53
N GLN A 64 -1.21 -15.56 -9.29
CA GLN A 64 -0.54 -16.85 -9.03
C GLN A 64 -1.42 -18.09 -9.30
N SER A 65 -2.74 -17.93 -9.41
CA SER A 65 -3.69 -18.99 -9.74
C SER A 65 -4.10 -19.03 -11.21
N GLY A 66 -3.60 -18.09 -12.04
CA GLY A 66 -4.05 -17.90 -13.42
C GLY A 66 -5.48 -17.36 -13.52
N GLY A 67 -5.91 -16.60 -12.52
CA GLY A 67 -7.23 -16.00 -12.42
C GLY A 67 -7.29 -14.55 -12.91
N VAL A 68 -8.31 -13.81 -12.47
CA VAL A 68 -8.62 -12.45 -12.93
C VAL A 68 -8.79 -11.50 -11.75
N LEU A 69 -8.06 -10.39 -11.75
CA LEU A 69 -8.27 -9.24 -10.87
C LEU A 69 -8.98 -8.13 -11.63
N TYR A 70 -10.15 -7.69 -11.17
CA TYR A 70 -10.85 -6.57 -11.80
C TYR A 70 -11.09 -5.39 -10.84
N LEU A 71 -11.23 -4.19 -11.43
CA LEU A 71 -11.58 -2.97 -10.73
C LEU A 71 -13.06 -2.65 -10.91
N ARG A 72 -13.82 -2.59 -9.81
CA ARG A 72 -15.20 -2.10 -9.77
C ARG A 72 -15.28 -0.83 -8.94
N VAL A 73 -15.88 0.22 -9.49
CA VAL A 73 -16.09 1.49 -8.79
C VAL A 73 -17.44 1.45 -8.07
N GLU A 74 -17.43 1.60 -6.75
CA GLU A 74 -18.62 1.62 -5.91
C GLU A 74 -19.07 3.07 -5.68
N ASP A 75 -19.71 3.64 -6.70
CA ASP A 75 -20.19 5.03 -6.79
C ASP A 75 -21.67 5.20 -6.43
N THR A 76 -22.23 4.27 -5.65
CA THR A 76 -23.65 4.31 -5.25
C THR A 76 -24.00 5.47 -4.30
N ASP A 77 -23.02 6.12 -3.67
CA ASP A 77 -23.20 7.28 -2.81
C ASP A 77 -22.64 8.55 -3.48
N ALA A 78 -23.51 9.26 -4.20
CA ALA A 78 -23.16 10.51 -4.90
C ALA A 78 -22.61 11.62 -3.99
N LYS A 79 -23.01 11.62 -2.71
CA LYS A 79 -22.59 12.67 -1.76
C LYS A 79 -21.13 12.58 -1.39
N ARG A 80 -20.49 11.41 -1.59
CA ARG A 80 -19.09 11.14 -1.27
C ARG A 80 -18.17 11.12 -2.48
N GLU A 81 -18.72 11.18 -3.67
CA GLU A 81 -17.95 11.15 -4.89
C GLU A 81 -17.12 12.43 -5.05
N ILE A 82 -15.82 12.27 -5.28
CA ILE A 82 -14.89 13.36 -5.57
C ILE A 82 -14.48 13.25 -7.05
N PRO A 83 -14.69 14.31 -7.86
CA PRO A 83 -14.25 14.32 -9.25
C PRO A 83 -12.74 13.97 -9.37
N GLY A 84 -12.40 13.11 -10.33
CA GLY A 84 -11.02 12.63 -10.54
C GLY A 84 -10.54 11.55 -9.57
N ALA A 85 -11.33 11.17 -8.55
CA ALA A 85 -10.91 10.18 -7.56
C ALA A 85 -10.60 8.80 -8.16
N VAL A 86 -11.35 8.39 -9.18
CA VAL A 86 -11.14 7.11 -9.87
C VAL A 86 -9.81 7.11 -10.61
N GLU A 87 -9.48 8.20 -11.30
CA GLU A 87 -8.20 8.36 -11.99
C GLU A 87 -7.02 8.32 -11.01
N VAL A 88 -7.11 9.08 -9.92
CA VAL A 88 -6.08 9.07 -8.84
C VAL A 88 -5.90 7.66 -8.29
N LEU A 89 -6.98 6.93 -8.05
CA LEU A 89 -6.92 5.55 -7.56
C LEU A 89 -6.19 4.63 -8.55
N ILE A 90 -6.62 4.63 -9.81
CA ILE A 90 -6.05 3.77 -10.87
C ILE A 90 -4.57 4.07 -11.04
N ASN A 91 -4.20 5.35 -11.18
CA ASN A 91 -2.81 5.76 -11.38
C ASN A 91 -1.94 5.44 -10.16
N THR A 92 -2.46 5.62 -8.94
CA THR A 92 -1.73 5.28 -7.72
C THR A 92 -1.49 3.77 -7.61
N LEU A 93 -2.49 2.94 -7.84
CA LEU A 93 -2.34 1.49 -7.76
C LEU A 93 -1.42 0.96 -8.86
N LYS A 94 -1.55 1.47 -10.09
CA LYS A 94 -0.66 1.15 -11.19
C LYS A 94 0.80 1.54 -10.88
N PHE A 95 1.02 2.70 -10.26
CA PHE A 95 2.36 3.12 -9.80
C PHE A 95 3.01 2.09 -8.88
N TYR A 96 2.22 1.41 -8.02
CA TYR A 96 2.70 0.32 -7.15
C TYR A 96 2.61 -1.07 -7.81
N ASN A 97 2.48 -1.15 -9.13
CA ASN A 97 2.39 -2.40 -9.91
C ASN A 97 1.18 -3.29 -9.54
N ILE A 98 0.08 -2.70 -9.09
CA ILE A 98 -1.20 -3.39 -9.01
C ILE A 98 -1.91 -3.19 -10.34
N ASN A 99 -1.93 -4.23 -11.16
CA ASN A 99 -2.51 -4.21 -12.50
C ASN A 99 -3.83 -4.97 -12.49
N PHE A 100 -4.85 -4.37 -13.11
CA PHE A 100 -6.14 -4.99 -13.30
C PHE A 100 -6.20 -5.63 -14.68
N ASP A 101 -6.75 -6.84 -14.75
CA ASP A 101 -6.93 -7.56 -16.02
C ASP A 101 -8.16 -7.04 -16.76
N GLU A 102 -9.14 -6.50 -16.03
CA GLU A 102 -10.35 -5.86 -16.56
C GLU A 102 -10.94 -4.90 -15.52
N GLY A 103 -11.95 -4.14 -15.89
CA GLY A 103 -12.66 -3.26 -14.96
C GLY A 103 -12.81 -1.83 -15.43
N ALA A 104 -13.11 -0.92 -14.50
CA ALA A 104 -13.17 0.49 -14.76
C ALA A 104 -11.78 1.04 -15.13
N THR A 105 -11.73 1.83 -16.19
CA THR A 105 -10.54 2.58 -16.63
C THR A 105 -10.75 4.08 -16.41
N VAL A 106 -9.75 4.90 -16.71
CA VAL A 106 -9.89 6.37 -16.65
C VAL A 106 -10.95 6.84 -17.66
N ASP A 107 -10.94 6.28 -18.86
CA ASP A 107 -11.76 6.74 -20.00
C ASP A 107 -13.01 5.89 -20.24
N GLY A 108 -13.27 4.87 -19.42
CA GLY A 108 -14.41 3.98 -19.62
C GLY A 108 -14.28 2.67 -18.85
N ASP A 109 -14.56 1.57 -19.51
CA ASP A 109 -14.49 0.21 -19.00
C ASP A 109 -13.72 -0.69 -19.96
N ASP A 110 -13.01 -1.69 -19.43
CA ASP A 110 -12.37 -2.77 -20.19
C ASP A 110 -12.84 -4.12 -19.64
N GLY A 111 -13.18 -5.06 -20.53
CA GLY A 111 -13.65 -6.40 -20.17
C GLY A 111 -15.13 -6.66 -20.46
N ALA A 112 -15.52 -7.93 -20.34
CA ALA A 112 -16.83 -8.43 -20.78
C ALA A 112 -17.93 -8.39 -19.71
N TYR A 113 -17.61 -8.02 -18.46
CA TYR A 113 -18.54 -8.08 -17.32
C TYR A 113 -19.02 -6.69 -16.88
N GLY A 114 -18.74 -5.67 -17.68
CA GLY A 114 -19.19 -4.30 -17.44
C GLY A 114 -20.71 -4.07 -17.54
N PRO A 115 -21.17 -2.85 -17.26
CA PRO A 115 -20.38 -1.71 -16.76
C PRO A 115 -19.73 -2.02 -15.40
N TYR A 116 -18.52 -1.44 -15.16
CA TYR A 116 -17.82 -1.64 -13.89
C TYR A 116 -18.00 -0.49 -12.88
N ARG A 117 -18.89 0.46 -13.21
CA ARG A 117 -19.37 1.50 -12.29
C ARG A 117 -20.80 1.15 -11.85
N GLN A 118 -21.01 1.07 -10.52
CA GLN A 118 -22.26 0.52 -9.98
C GLN A 118 -23.49 1.34 -10.36
N ARG A 119 -23.40 2.67 -10.46
CA ARG A 119 -24.54 3.48 -10.91
C ARG A 119 -25.02 3.13 -12.30
N GLN A 120 -24.12 2.74 -13.19
CA GLN A 120 -24.48 2.36 -14.57
C GLN A 120 -25.16 1.00 -14.64
N ARG A 121 -25.22 0.27 -13.52
CA ARG A 121 -25.81 -1.07 -13.41
C ARG A 121 -27.21 -1.06 -12.80
N ALA A 122 -27.84 0.11 -12.61
CA ALA A 122 -29.14 0.23 -11.94
C ALA A 122 -30.21 -0.73 -12.50
N ALA A 123 -30.31 -0.84 -13.83
CA ALA A 123 -31.23 -1.76 -14.48
C ALA A 123 -30.99 -3.24 -14.11
N ILE A 124 -29.73 -3.64 -13.95
CA ILE A 124 -29.37 -5.02 -13.54
C ILE A 124 -29.86 -5.31 -12.12
N TYR A 125 -29.68 -4.37 -11.21
CA TYR A 125 -30.15 -4.54 -9.82
C TYR A 125 -31.68 -4.61 -9.74
N HIS A 126 -32.40 -3.86 -10.57
CA HIS A 126 -33.85 -3.89 -10.61
C HIS A 126 -34.39 -5.25 -11.02
N VAL A 127 -33.71 -5.99 -11.90
CA VAL A 127 -34.11 -7.36 -12.27
C VAL A 127 -34.13 -8.28 -11.04
N TYR A 128 -33.07 -8.26 -10.25
CA TYR A 128 -32.99 -9.09 -9.04
C TYR A 128 -33.88 -8.55 -7.90
N ALA A 129 -34.09 -7.23 -7.83
CA ALA A 129 -35.04 -6.64 -6.92
C ALA A 129 -36.49 -7.11 -7.23
N LYS A 130 -36.89 -7.08 -8.50
CA LYS A 130 -38.19 -7.61 -8.98
C LYS A 130 -38.33 -9.09 -8.64
N LYS A 131 -37.30 -9.90 -8.89
CA LYS A 131 -37.27 -11.33 -8.49
C LYS A 131 -37.52 -11.52 -6.99
N LEU A 132 -36.82 -10.79 -6.13
CA LEU A 132 -37.01 -10.89 -4.67
C LEU A 132 -38.41 -10.50 -4.23
N VAL A 133 -39.02 -9.48 -4.86
CA VAL A 133 -40.42 -9.12 -4.58
C VAL A 133 -41.38 -10.22 -5.04
N THR A 134 -41.19 -10.75 -6.25
CA THR A 134 -42.02 -11.85 -6.79
C THR A 134 -41.99 -13.08 -5.86
N GLU A 135 -40.84 -13.36 -5.24
CA GLU A 135 -40.64 -14.45 -4.30
C GLU A 135 -41.10 -14.10 -2.86
N GLY A 136 -41.62 -12.92 -2.62
CA GLY A 136 -42.04 -12.46 -1.29
C GLY A 136 -40.89 -12.18 -0.32
N LYS A 137 -39.63 -12.10 -0.84
CA LYS A 137 -38.40 -11.90 -0.07
C LYS A 137 -38.00 -10.43 0.07
N ALA A 138 -38.72 -9.52 -0.58
CA ALA A 138 -38.54 -8.08 -0.44
C ALA A 138 -39.88 -7.35 -0.52
N TYR A 139 -39.95 -6.17 0.05
CA TYR A 139 -41.17 -5.37 0.12
C TYR A 139 -40.83 -3.86 0.15
N PRO A 140 -41.77 -2.98 -0.32
CA PRO A 140 -41.57 -1.53 -0.24
C PRO A 140 -41.83 -1.03 1.18
N CYS A 141 -41.04 -0.03 1.58
CA CYS A 141 -41.16 0.64 2.87
C CYS A 141 -41.23 2.15 2.65
N PHE A 142 -42.28 2.77 3.17
CA PHE A 142 -42.58 4.20 3.03
C PHE A 142 -42.28 4.99 4.33
N CYS A 143 -41.57 4.39 5.30
CA CYS A 143 -41.17 5.12 6.50
C CYS A 143 -40.31 6.32 6.16
N THR A 144 -40.64 7.46 6.77
CA THR A 144 -39.87 8.68 6.70
C THR A 144 -38.60 8.60 7.58
N GLU A 145 -37.65 9.52 7.38
CA GLU A 145 -36.45 9.62 8.24
C GLU A 145 -36.83 9.92 9.70
N ASP A 146 -37.86 10.76 9.92
CA ASP A 146 -38.32 11.09 11.27
C ASP A 146 -38.93 9.87 11.98
N GLU A 147 -39.76 9.07 11.27
CA GLU A 147 -40.31 7.82 11.82
C GLU A 147 -39.20 6.81 12.16
N LEU A 148 -38.19 6.69 11.32
CA LEU A 148 -37.06 5.79 11.56
C LEU A 148 -36.15 6.29 12.72
N SER A 149 -36.03 7.61 12.88
CA SER A 149 -35.30 8.22 14.01
C SER A 149 -36.06 8.00 15.32
N ALA A 150 -37.38 8.26 15.35
CA ALA A 150 -38.21 7.99 16.52
C ALA A 150 -38.22 6.50 16.90
N LEU A 151 -38.23 5.60 15.89
CA LEU A 151 -38.07 4.16 16.11
C LEU A 151 -36.75 3.82 16.83
N ARG A 152 -35.65 4.39 16.36
CA ARG A 152 -34.31 4.17 16.95
C ARG A 152 -34.26 4.65 18.40
N GLU A 153 -34.73 5.87 18.66
CA GLU A 153 -34.80 6.43 20.03
C GLU A 153 -35.61 5.54 20.97
N LYS A 154 -36.75 5.03 20.48
CA LYS A 154 -37.60 4.11 21.27
C LYS A 154 -36.86 2.79 21.57
N GLN A 155 -36.14 2.22 20.60
CA GLN A 155 -35.37 0.99 20.81
C GLN A 155 -34.22 1.21 21.79
N GLU A 156 -33.52 2.32 21.69
CA GLU A 156 -32.42 2.71 22.61
C GLU A 156 -32.96 2.91 24.05
N ALA A 157 -34.07 3.61 24.20
CA ALA A 157 -34.72 3.81 25.50
C ALA A 157 -35.15 2.49 26.16
N ASN A 158 -35.59 1.53 25.35
CA ASN A 158 -35.96 0.18 25.80
C ASN A 158 -34.75 -0.78 25.94
N LYS A 159 -33.51 -0.34 25.60
CA LYS A 159 -32.32 -1.18 25.55
C LYS A 159 -32.45 -2.37 24.58
N GLU A 160 -33.24 -2.21 23.53
CA GLU A 160 -33.38 -3.16 22.44
C GLU A 160 -32.33 -2.87 21.34
N THR A 161 -31.99 -3.88 20.55
CA THR A 161 -31.12 -3.68 19.38
C THR A 161 -31.80 -2.75 18.39
N THR A 162 -31.07 -1.73 17.92
CA THR A 162 -31.60 -0.80 16.90
C THR A 162 -31.67 -1.48 15.55
N GLY A 163 -32.76 -1.21 14.80
CA GLY A 163 -32.95 -1.75 13.46
C GLY A 163 -34.42 -1.90 13.09
N TYR A 164 -34.64 -2.22 11.83
CA TYR A 164 -36.00 -2.42 11.27
C TYR A 164 -36.27 -3.92 11.19
N TYR A 165 -36.98 -4.46 12.19
CA TYR A 165 -37.24 -5.91 12.33
C TYR A 165 -38.49 -6.18 13.17
N GLY A 166 -39.07 -7.37 13.03
CA GLY A 166 -40.18 -7.87 13.85
C GLY A 166 -41.32 -6.88 13.96
N LYS A 167 -41.76 -6.56 15.18
CA LYS A 167 -42.84 -5.58 15.46
C LYS A 167 -42.55 -4.16 14.97
N TYR A 168 -41.26 -3.86 14.71
CA TYR A 168 -40.80 -2.57 14.23
C TYR A 168 -40.79 -2.45 12.70
N ALA A 169 -40.91 -3.56 11.99
CA ALA A 169 -40.97 -3.60 10.53
C ALA A 169 -42.43 -3.35 10.04
N VAL A 170 -42.94 -2.15 10.28
CA VAL A 170 -44.38 -1.80 10.11
C VAL A 170 -44.90 -1.93 8.68
N TRP A 171 -44.04 -1.90 7.66
CA TRP A 171 -44.40 -2.07 6.25
C TRP A 171 -44.27 -3.52 5.75
N ARG A 172 -43.73 -4.42 6.56
CA ARG A 172 -43.40 -5.79 6.15
C ARG A 172 -44.60 -6.61 5.67
N ASP A 173 -45.74 -6.45 6.33
CA ASP A 173 -46.96 -7.23 6.09
C ASP A 173 -48.19 -6.33 5.77
N ARG A 174 -47.96 -5.12 5.25
CA ARG A 174 -49.03 -4.23 4.83
C ARG A 174 -49.79 -4.80 3.63
N PRO A 175 -51.12 -4.65 3.57
CA PRO A 175 -51.92 -5.09 2.44
C PRO A 175 -51.60 -4.30 1.17
N MET A 176 -51.97 -4.86 0.02
CA MET A 176 -51.71 -4.26 -1.30
C MET A 176 -52.33 -2.87 -1.43
N GLU A 177 -53.52 -2.67 -0.86
CA GLU A 177 -54.26 -1.42 -0.89
C GLU A 177 -53.47 -0.26 -0.24
N ASP A 178 -52.82 -0.53 0.89
CA ASP A 178 -52.00 0.47 1.57
C ASP A 178 -50.80 0.88 0.70
N ILE A 179 -50.15 -0.10 0.07
CA ILE A 179 -49.01 0.13 -0.82
C ILE A 179 -49.44 0.94 -2.05
N GLN A 180 -50.57 0.55 -2.68
CA GLN A 180 -51.10 1.28 -3.83
C GLN A 180 -51.48 2.71 -3.48
N ALA A 181 -52.07 2.96 -2.30
CA ALA A 181 -52.37 4.30 -1.82
C ALA A 181 -51.12 5.17 -1.67
N GLN A 182 -50.05 4.64 -1.13
CA GLN A 182 -48.79 5.37 -0.98
C GLN A 182 -48.12 5.68 -2.33
N LEU A 183 -48.13 4.73 -3.25
CA LEU A 183 -47.60 4.93 -4.61
C LEU A 183 -48.44 5.95 -5.38
N ALA A 184 -49.79 5.88 -5.28
CA ALA A 184 -50.70 6.85 -5.92
C ALA A 184 -50.52 8.27 -5.36
N ALA A 185 -50.17 8.39 -4.07
CA ALA A 185 -49.81 9.67 -3.44
C ALA A 185 -48.43 10.20 -3.83
N GLY A 186 -47.62 9.43 -4.56
CA GLY A 186 -46.27 9.80 -4.98
C GLY A 186 -45.24 9.78 -3.83
N ASN A 187 -45.55 9.07 -2.73
CA ASN A 187 -44.65 9.02 -1.59
C ASN A 187 -43.37 8.21 -1.93
N PRO A 188 -42.17 8.72 -1.54
CA PRO A 188 -40.94 8.01 -1.76
C PRO A 188 -40.88 6.71 -0.96
N TRP A 189 -40.26 5.68 -1.53
CA TRP A 189 -40.12 4.38 -0.87
C TRP A 189 -38.75 3.80 -1.08
N VAL A 190 -38.37 2.90 -0.19
CA VAL A 190 -37.18 2.08 -0.30
C VAL A 190 -37.57 0.61 -0.40
N LEU A 191 -36.78 -0.22 -1.10
CA LEU A 191 -36.98 -1.66 -1.08
C LEU A 191 -36.24 -2.26 0.10
N ARG A 192 -36.91 -3.02 0.96
CA ARG A 192 -36.32 -3.75 2.06
C ARG A 192 -36.31 -5.25 1.82
N PHE A 193 -35.24 -5.88 2.25
CA PHE A 193 -35.16 -7.33 2.34
C PHE A 193 -36.05 -7.83 3.47
N ARG A 194 -36.78 -8.94 3.25
CA ARG A 194 -37.57 -9.63 4.28
C ARG A 194 -36.67 -10.68 4.93
N SER A 195 -36.08 -10.38 6.07
CA SER A 195 -35.23 -11.32 6.79
C SER A 195 -36.04 -12.42 7.48
N GLU A 196 -35.62 -13.67 7.32
CA GLU A 196 -36.19 -14.84 8.01
C GLU A 196 -35.25 -15.35 9.12
N GLY A 197 -34.15 -14.61 9.39
CA GLY A 197 -33.16 -14.96 10.40
C GLY A 197 -33.63 -14.67 11.82
N SER A 198 -32.94 -15.25 12.78
CA SER A 198 -33.17 -15.07 14.21
C SER A 198 -31.86 -14.82 14.96
N ILE A 199 -31.89 -13.91 15.92
CA ILE A 199 -30.77 -13.69 16.85
C ILE A 199 -30.48 -14.89 17.75
N ASP A 200 -31.43 -15.81 17.87
CA ASP A 200 -31.30 -17.05 18.67
C ASP A 200 -30.62 -18.18 17.89
N ARG A 201 -30.43 -18.01 16.58
CA ARG A 201 -29.79 -18.98 15.72
C ARG A 201 -28.39 -18.55 15.29
N GLN A 202 -27.49 -19.52 15.26
CA GLN A 202 -26.11 -19.33 14.84
C GLN A 202 -25.71 -20.39 13.81
N PHE A 203 -24.75 -20.04 12.97
CA PHE A 203 -24.15 -20.96 12.00
C PHE A 203 -22.63 -20.86 12.00
N LYS A 204 -21.98 -21.86 11.42
CA LYS A 204 -20.53 -21.89 11.24
C LYS A 204 -20.18 -21.33 9.87
N PHE A 205 -19.11 -20.55 9.83
CA PHE A 205 -18.57 -19.96 8.62
C PHE A 205 -17.05 -20.09 8.60
N ASP A 206 -16.47 -20.49 7.47
CA ASP A 206 -15.03 -20.60 7.30
C ASP A 206 -14.51 -19.38 6.52
N ASP A 207 -13.80 -18.49 7.20
CA ASP A 207 -13.07 -17.37 6.59
C ASP A 207 -11.62 -17.79 6.34
N LEU A 208 -11.04 -17.36 5.21
CA LEU A 208 -9.69 -17.78 4.83
C LEU A 208 -8.57 -17.20 5.73
N VAL A 209 -8.86 -16.13 6.47
CA VAL A 209 -7.92 -15.47 7.40
C VAL A 209 -8.33 -15.65 8.84
N LYS A 210 -9.62 -15.36 9.15
CA LYS A 210 -10.16 -15.45 10.52
C LYS A 210 -10.42 -16.88 10.96
N GLY A 211 -10.40 -17.86 10.01
CA GLY A 211 -10.69 -19.27 10.29
C GLY A 211 -12.16 -19.52 10.57
N LYS A 212 -12.45 -20.47 11.45
CA LYS A 212 -13.82 -20.88 11.77
C LYS A 212 -14.50 -19.86 12.69
N LEU A 213 -15.53 -19.20 12.17
CA LEU A 213 -16.35 -18.23 12.89
C LEU A 213 -17.69 -18.86 13.29
N THR A 214 -18.22 -18.47 14.44
CA THR A 214 -19.63 -18.70 14.82
C THR A 214 -20.37 -17.39 14.69
N ILE A 215 -21.36 -17.36 13.83
CA ILE A 215 -22.04 -16.13 13.40
C ILE A 215 -23.53 -16.25 13.77
N THR A 216 -24.07 -15.19 14.39
CA THR A 216 -25.50 -15.05 14.63
C THR A 216 -26.20 -14.61 13.35
N GLU A 217 -27.36 -15.18 13.05
CA GLU A 217 -28.15 -14.82 11.86
C GLU A 217 -28.59 -13.35 11.90
N ASN A 218 -28.80 -12.79 10.71
CA ASN A 218 -29.36 -11.47 10.57
C ASN A 218 -30.89 -11.52 10.66
N ASN A 219 -31.48 -10.72 11.55
CA ASN A 219 -32.93 -10.57 11.69
C ASN A 219 -33.47 -9.20 11.22
N VAL A 220 -32.55 -8.31 10.75
CA VAL A 220 -32.90 -6.95 10.33
C VAL A 220 -33.32 -6.94 8.85
N ASP A 221 -34.39 -6.23 8.54
CA ASP A 221 -34.84 -5.99 7.16
C ASP A 221 -34.08 -4.81 6.54
N HIS A 222 -32.87 -5.11 6.05
CA HIS A 222 -31.97 -4.10 5.45
C HIS A 222 -32.56 -3.53 4.15
N VAL A 223 -32.23 -2.27 3.88
CA VAL A 223 -32.56 -1.63 2.60
C VAL A 223 -31.70 -2.23 1.48
N LEU A 224 -32.37 -2.65 0.40
CA LEU A 224 -31.75 -3.13 -0.84
C LEU A 224 -31.61 -2.00 -1.86
N LEU A 225 -32.71 -1.32 -2.17
CA LEU A 225 -32.75 -0.15 -3.04
C LEU A 225 -33.15 1.08 -2.24
N LYS A 226 -32.46 2.17 -2.47
CA LYS A 226 -32.79 3.50 -1.95
C LYS A 226 -33.97 4.10 -2.73
N SER A 227 -34.48 5.22 -2.26
CA SER A 227 -35.64 5.90 -2.89
C SER A 227 -35.32 6.45 -4.30
N ASP A 228 -34.05 6.61 -4.65
CA ASP A 228 -33.59 6.97 -5.99
C ASP A 228 -33.44 5.75 -6.93
N GLY A 229 -33.77 4.55 -6.48
CA GLY A 229 -33.65 3.30 -7.23
C GLY A 229 -32.21 2.75 -7.26
N ILE A 230 -31.23 3.44 -6.68
CA ILE A 230 -29.85 2.98 -6.61
C ILE A 230 -29.69 1.99 -5.45
N PRO A 231 -28.94 0.88 -5.62
CA PRO A 231 -28.78 -0.11 -4.55
C PRO A 231 -27.94 0.43 -3.40
N THR A 232 -28.13 -0.20 -2.24
CA THR A 232 -27.15 -0.12 -1.17
C THR A 232 -25.94 -0.98 -1.53
N TYR A 233 -24.81 -0.72 -0.87
CA TYR A 233 -23.60 -1.55 -1.00
C TYR A 233 -23.88 -3.06 -0.88
N HIS A 234 -24.72 -3.44 0.08
CA HIS A 234 -25.02 -4.84 0.37
C HIS A 234 -25.65 -5.57 -0.82
N PHE A 235 -26.63 -4.93 -1.46
CA PHE A 235 -27.31 -5.51 -2.60
C PHE A 235 -26.44 -5.50 -3.85
N ALA A 236 -25.78 -4.38 -4.12
CA ALA A 236 -24.84 -4.26 -5.23
C ALA A 236 -23.73 -5.31 -5.14
N HIS A 237 -23.14 -5.48 -3.94
CA HIS A 237 -22.12 -6.50 -3.68
C HIS A 237 -22.59 -7.91 -4.07
N ALA A 238 -23.78 -8.33 -3.63
CA ALA A 238 -24.28 -9.67 -3.92
C ALA A 238 -24.53 -9.91 -5.42
N VAL A 239 -25.19 -8.96 -6.09
CA VAL A 239 -25.51 -9.07 -7.52
C VAL A 239 -24.26 -9.01 -8.38
N ASP A 240 -23.37 -8.05 -8.11
CA ASP A 240 -22.18 -7.85 -8.94
C ASP A 240 -21.16 -8.97 -8.77
N ASP A 241 -20.87 -9.37 -7.54
CA ASP A 241 -19.91 -10.45 -7.32
C ASP A 241 -20.41 -11.79 -7.92
N HIS A 242 -21.73 -12.00 -7.95
CA HIS A 242 -22.30 -13.15 -8.66
C HIS A 242 -22.15 -13.04 -10.18
N LEU A 243 -22.59 -11.94 -10.79
CA LEU A 243 -22.59 -11.77 -12.26
C LEU A 243 -21.17 -11.60 -12.83
N MET A 244 -20.26 -10.98 -12.08
CA MET A 244 -18.85 -10.83 -12.46
C MET A 244 -18.03 -12.11 -12.16
N ARG A 245 -18.70 -13.16 -11.61
CA ARG A 245 -18.11 -14.48 -11.34
C ARG A 245 -16.98 -14.44 -10.32
N THR A 246 -17.10 -13.57 -9.32
CA THR A 246 -16.17 -13.47 -8.20
C THR A 246 -16.14 -14.74 -7.38
N THR A 247 -14.95 -15.30 -7.19
CA THR A 247 -14.76 -16.51 -6.37
C THR A 247 -14.26 -16.19 -4.97
N HIS A 248 -13.52 -15.08 -4.82
CA HIS A 248 -12.91 -14.65 -3.56
C HIS A 248 -13.12 -13.15 -3.34
N VAL A 249 -13.54 -12.78 -2.15
CA VAL A 249 -13.77 -11.40 -1.72
C VAL A 249 -12.77 -11.03 -0.65
N VAL A 250 -11.79 -10.21 -1.02
CA VAL A 250 -10.82 -9.61 -0.09
C VAL A 250 -11.37 -8.27 0.39
N ARG A 251 -11.50 -8.09 1.70
CA ARG A 251 -11.97 -6.83 2.30
C ARG A 251 -11.54 -6.69 3.77
N GLY A 252 -11.64 -5.51 4.33
CA GLY A 252 -11.34 -5.26 5.74
C GLY A 252 -12.31 -5.97 6.70
N ASP A 253 -11.85 -6.27 7.90
CA ASP A 253 -12.64 -6.97 8.93
C ASP A 253 -13.75 -6.11 9.55
N GLU A 254 -13.79 -4.82 9.26
CA GLU A 254 -14.91 -3.93 9.55
C GLU A 254 -16.21 -4.37 8.86
N TRP A 255 -16.15 -5.23 7.85
CA TRP A 255 -17.30 -5.80 7.15
C TRP A 255 -17.83 -7.10 7.77
N LEU A 256 -17.15 -7.66 8.80
CA LEU A 256 -17.65 -8.86 9.49
C LEU A 256 -19.05 -8.71 10.09
N PRO A 257 -19.45 -7.56 10.68
CA PRO A 257 -20.82 -7.37 11.16
C PRO A 257 -21.89 -7.47 10.08
N SER A 258 -21.55 -7.19 8.81
CA SER A 258 -22.47 -7.30 7.67
C SER A 258 -22.49 -8.69 7.03
N LEU A 259 -21.57 -9.57 7.39
CA LEU A 259 -21.44 -10.89 6.79
C LEU A 259 -22.71 -11.77 6.96
N PRO A 260 -23.39 -11.79 8.12
CA PRO A 260 -24.63 -12.57 8.27
C PRO A 260 -25.69 -12.18 7.25
N PHE A 261 -25.87 -10.88 7.02
CA PHE A 261 -26.80 -10.37 6.02
C PHE A 261 -26.36 -10.71 4.58
N HIS A 262 -25.07 -10.58 4.26
CA HIS A 262 -24.57 -10.95 2.94
C HIS A 262 -24.82 -12.43 2.63
N ILE A 263 -24.53 -13.32 3.58
CA ILE A 263 -24.79 -14.76 3.41
C ILE A 263 -26.28 -15.01 3.15
N GLN A 264 -27.15 -14.41 3.97
CA GLN A 264 -28.60 -14.52 3.83
C GLN A 264 -29.09 -14.00 2.45
N LEU A 265 -28.51 -12.90 1.98
CA LEU A 265 -28.86 -12.31 0.69
C LEU A 265 -28.43 -13.17 -0.50
N PHE A 266 -27.19 -13.72 -0.47
CA PHE A 266 -26.75 -14.67 -1.49
C PHE A 266 -27.65 -15.91 -1.54
N GLN A 267 -28.04 -16.47 -0.40
CA GLN A 267 -28.96 -17.59 -0.32
C GLN A 267 -30.35 -17.26 -0.86
N ALA A 268 -30.89 -16.08 -0.51
CA ALA A 268 -32.20 -15.65 -0.98
C ALA A 268 -32.26 -15.44 -2.50
N LEU A 269 -31.14 -14.98 -3.10
CA LEU A 269 -31.00 -14.81 -4.55
C LEU A 269 -30.71 -16.12 -5.28
N GLY A 270 -30.35 -17.19 -4.56
CA GLY A 270 -29.94 -18.48 -5.14
C GLY A 270 -28.49 -18.45 -5.67
N PHE A 271 -27.67 -17.55 -5.19
CA PHE A 271 -26.30 -17.36 -5.64
C PHE A 271 -25.32 -18.21 -4.85
N LYS A 272 -24.27 -18.66 -5.53
CA LYS A 272 -23.13 -19.30 -4.87
C LYS A 272 -22.34 -18.27 -4.07
N LEU A 273 -22.16 -18.54 -2.77
CA LEU A 273 -21.39 -17.66 -1.89
C LEU A 273 -19.89 -17.69 -2.28
N PRO A 274 -19.24 -16.53 -2.45
CA PRO A 274 -17.79 -16.47 -2.63
C PRO A 274 -17.07 -16.85 -1.33
N LYS A 275 -15.79 -17.19 -1.43
CA LYS A 275 -14.92 -17.31 -0.25
C LYS A 275 -14.52 -15.90 0.21
N TYR A 276 -14.54 -15.68 1.53
CA TYR A 276 -14.15 -14.40 2.09
C TYR A 276 -12.75 -14.44 2.70
N VAL A 277 -12.06 -13.32 2.56
CA VAL A 277 -10.73 -13.03 3.09
C VAL A 277 -10.85 -11.72 3.88
N HIS A 278 -11.23 -11.80 5.16
CA HIS A 278 -11.36 -10.61 6.01
C HIS A 278 -10.00 -10.28 6.62
N ILE A 279 -9.37 -9.22 6.11
CA ILE A 279 -8.05 -8.76 6.54
C ILE A 279 -8.18 -7.83 7.74
N GLY A 280 -7.33 -8.04 8.74
CA GLY A 280 -7.24 -7.15 9.89
C GLY A 280 -6.63 -5.79 9.52
N PRO A 281 -6.85 -4.75 10.34
CA PRO A 281 -6.36 -3.41 10.08
C PRO A 281 -4.83 -3.31 10.16
N LEU A 282 -4.28 -2.27 9.54
CA LEU A 282 -2.91 -1.86 9.78
C LEU A 282 -2.84 -1.11 11.12
N MET A 283 -2.02 -1.63 12.02
CA MET A 283 -1.80 -1.11 13.37
C MET A 283 -0.44 -0.43 13.47
N LYS A 284 -0.29 0.48 14.40
CA LYS A 284 0.98 1.12 14.76
C LYS A 284 1.14 1.14 16.27
N MET A 285 2.37 1.07 16.77
CA MET A 285 2.66 1.30 18.19
C MET A 285 2.49 2.78 18.53
N ASP A 286 1.82 3.06 19.65
CA ASP A 286 1.65 4.38 20.24
C ASP A 286 2.05 4.24 21.73
N GLY A 287 3.31 4.49 22.02
CA GLY A 287 3.93 4.08 23.27
C GLY A 287 3.90 2.56 23.45
N SER A 288 3.28 2.08 24.52
CA SER A 288 3.12 0.65 24.83
C SER A 288 1.85 0.01 24.23
N SER A 289 0.95 0.80 23.62
CA SER A 289 -0.32 0.33 23.08
C SER A 289 -0.30 0.24 21.56
N LYS A 290 -1.18 -0.61 21.01
CA LYS A 290 -1.41 -0.68 19.55
C LYS A 290 -2.65 0.12 19.20
N ARG A 291 -2.58 0.95 18.17
CA ARG A 291 -3.72 1.63 17.58
C ARG A 291 -3.79 1.44 16.07
N LYS A 292 -4.96 1.58 15.49
CA LYS A 292 -5.13 1.63 14.02
C LYS A 292 -4.44 2.89 13.46
N LEU A 293 -3.78 2.77 12.29
CA LEU A 293 -3.29 3.94 11.57
C LEU A 293 -4.46 4.85 11.22
N SER A 294 -4.24 6.16 11.31
CA SER A 294 -5.28 7.14 11.05
C SER A 294 -4.79 8.28 10.15
N LYS A 295 -5.67 8.73 9.24
CA LYS A 295 -5.38 9.80 8.28
C LYS A 295 -4.88 11.10 8.93
N ARG A 296 -5.29 11.39 10.17
CA ARG A 296 -4.96 12.65 10.86
C ARG A 296 -3.59 12.62 11.56
N LYS A 297 -3.13 11.44 11.98
CA LYS A 297 -1.94 11.28 12.83
C LYS A 297 -0.76 10.66 12.10
N ASP A 298 -0.99 9.94 11.01
CA ASP A 298 0.00 9.08 10.38
C ASP A 298 0.12 9.42 8.89
N PRO A 299 1.08 10.29 8.50
CA PRO A 299 1.31 10.66 7.09
C PRO A 299 1.65 9.44 6.23
N GLU A 300 2.31 8.43 6.81
CA GLU A 300 2.64 7.16 6.17
C GLU A 300 1.41 6.31 5.80
N LEU A 301 0.21 6.70 6.18
CA LEU A 301 -1.01 6.08 5.70
C LEU A 301 -1.29 6.45 4.23
N ALA A 302 -0.92 7.64 3.79
CA ALA A 302 -1.10 8.10 2.42
C ALA A 302 -0.05 7.46 1.49
N LEU A 303 -0.45 6.91 0.34
CA LEU A 303 0.49 6.31 -0.62
C LEU A 303 1.41 7.34 -1.28
N THR A 304 0.98 8.59 -1.38
CA THR A 304 1.80 9.71 -1.87
C THR A 304 3.00 10.00 -0.96
N TYR A 305 2.94 9.66 0.33
CA TYR A 305 4.04 9.81 1.27
C TYR A 305 5.29 9.05 0.82
N TYR A 306 5.14 7.79 0.44
CA TYR A 306 6.28 6.94 0.05
C TYR A 306 6.97 7.45 -1.22
N LYS A 307 6.19 7.95 -2.17
CA LYS A 307 6.71 8.57 -3.38
C LYS A 307 7.49 9.84 -3.05
N ALA A 308 6.93 10.72 -2.22
CA ALA A 308 7.56 11.99 -1.82
C ALA A 308 8.86 11.78 -1.02
N GLU A 309 8.87 10.81 -0.09
CA GLU A 309 10.09 10.44 0.65
C GLU A 309 11.12 9.74 -0.25
N GLY A 310 10.71 9.20 -1.38
CA GLY A 310 11.58 8.54 -2.36
C GLY A 310 11.84 7.07 -2.07
N PHE A 311 10.87 6.37 -1.46
CA PHE A 311 10.94 4.91 -1.37
C PHE A 311 10.76 4.29 -2.76
N PRO A 312 11.68 3.44 -3.22
CA PRO A 312 11.49 2.68 -4.46
C PRO A 312 10.23 1.81 -4.40
N ILE A 313 9.54 1.69 -5.53
CA ILE A 313 8.36 0.82 -5.62
C ILE A 313 8.64 -0.61 -5.14
N PRO A 314 9.75 -1.28 -5.56
CA PRO A 314 10.09 -2.59 -5.06
C PRO A 314 10.27 -2.65 -3.53
N SER A 315 10.80 -1.59 -2.91
CA SER A 315 10.97 -1.51 -1.46
C SER A 315 9.63 -1.53 -0.72
N VAL A 316 8.66 -0.76 -1.19
CA VAL A 316 7.31 -0.72 -0.61
C VAL A 316 6.60 -2.06 -0.80
N ARG A 317 6.72 -2.69 -1.98
CA ARG A 317 6.12 -3.99 -2.26
C ARG A 317 6.73 -5.11 -1.39
N GLU A 318 8.05 -5.17 -1.25
CA GLU A 318 8.72 -6.14 -0.38
C GLU A 318 8.37 -5.94 1.09
N TYR A 319 8.26 -4.68 1.53
CA TYR A 319 7.83 -4.37 2.89
C TYR A 319 6.39 -4.86 3.15
N ILE A 320 5.47 -4.59 2.24
CA ILE A 320 4.09 -5.09 2.36
C ILE A 320 4.07 -6.62 2.44
N MET A 321 4.80 -7.31 1.57
CA MET A 321 4.88 -8.77 1.63
C MET A 321 5.48 -9.27 2.95
N THR A 322 6.49 -8.58 3.49
CA THR A 322 7.11 -8.89 4.78
C THR A 322 6.11 -8.81 5.93
N VAL A 323 5.26 -7.78 5.96
CA VAL A 323 4.28 -7.61 7.05
C VAL A 323 3.01 -8.44 6.86
N LEU A 324 2.70 -8.84 5.63
CA LEU A 324 1.53 -9.65 5.32
C LEU A 324 1.76 -11.15 5.48
N ASN A 325 2.92 -11.64 5.08
CA ASN A 325 3.16 -13.08 4.99
C ASN A 325 4.35 -13.49 5.86
N SER A 326 4.09 -14.19 6.95
CA SER A 326 5.09 -14.50 8.00
C SER A 326 6.31 -15.31 7.51
N ASN A 327 6.24 -15.95 6.34
CA ASN A 327 7.33 -16.71 5.75
C ASN A 327 8.04 -15.99 4.58
N PHE A 328 7.61 -14.75 4.25
CA PHE A 328 8.21 -14.02 3.13
C PHE A 328 9.66 -13.63 3.42
N GLU A 329 9.97 -13.18 4.62
CA GLU A 329 11.32 -12.74 4.98
C GLU A 329 12.34 -13.88 4.91
N ASP A 330 11.97 -15.07 5.38
CA ASP A 330 12.82 -16.27 5.27
C ASP A 330 13.02 -16.69 3.82
N TRP A 331 11.94 -16.66 3.04
CA TRP A 331 12.01 -16.94 1.61
C TRP A 331 12.94 -15.93 0.89
N ARG A 332 12.80 -14.62 1.17
CA ARG A 332 13.64 -13.58 0.55
C ARG A 332 15.11 -13.74 0.95
N ARG A 333 15.38 -14.14 2.17
CA ARG A 333 16.76 -14.41 2.63
C ARG A 333 17.39 -15.58 1.89
N ALA A 334 16.61 -16.61 1.60
CA ALA A 334 17.03 -17.78 0.81
C ALA A 334 17.10 -17.49 -0.70
N ASN A 335 16.35 -16.51 -1.19
CA ASN A 335 16.24 -16.15 -2.61
C ASN A 335 16.44 -14.64 -2.81
N PRO A 336 17.66 -14.10 -2.54
CA PRO A 336 17.87 -12.66 -2.50
C PRO A 336 17.59 -11.94 -3.82
N ASP A 337 17.86 -12.59 -4.95
CA ASP A 337 17.76 -12.00 -6.29
C ASP A 337 16.53 -12.49 -7.08
N ALA A 338 15.67 -13.31 -6.46
CA ALA A 338 14.48 -13.81 -7.14
C ALA A 338 13.43 -12.70 -7.29
N ASP A 339 12.69 -12.76 -8.40
CA ASP A 339 11.53 -11.90 -8.59
C ASP A 339 10.51 -12.15 -7.46
N ILE A 340 9.97 -11.08 -6.88
CA ILE A 340 8.96 -11.12 -5.82
C ILE A 340 7.73 -11.93 -6.24
N GLU A 341 7.40 -11.93 -7.53
CA GLU A 341 6.27 -12.65 -8.10
C GLU A 341 6.44 -14.18 -8.00
N SER A 342 7.66 -14.68 -7.87
CA SER A 342 7.94 -16.11 -7.67
C SER A 342 7.63 -16.61 -6.25
N PHE A 343 7.41 -15.71 -5.29
CA PHE A 343 6.97 -16.07 -3.94
C PHE A 343 5.54 -16.60 -3.95
N LYS A 344 5.33 -17.76 -3.37
CA LYS A 344 3.99 -18.38 -3.22
C LYS A 344 3.24 -17.75 -2.04
N PHE A 345 2.43 -16.77 -2.33
CA PHE A 345 1.58 -16.11 -1.35
C PHE A 345 0.45 -17.04 -0.86
N SER A 346 0.14 -16.98 0.44
CA SER A 346 -0.98 -17.73 1.01
C SER A 346 -1.77 -16.86 2.01
N PRO A 347 -3.09 -16.71 1.83
CA PRO A 347 -3.92 -15.97 2.78
C PRO A 347 -3.94 -16.59 4.18
N LYS A 348 -3.65 -17.90 4.31
CA LYS A 348 -3.52 -18.58 5.61
C LYS A 348 -2.32 -18.13 6.45
N LYS A 349 -1.39 -17.40 5.85
CA LYS A 349 -0.21 -16.82 6.52
C LYS A 349 -0.40 -15.37 6.94
N LEU A 350 -1.55 -14.78 6.61
CA LEU A 350 -1.93 -13.46 7.10
C LEU A 350 -2.24 -13.50 8.59
N ASN A 351 -1.91 -12.42 9.29
CA ASN A 351 -2.25 -12.30 10.70
C ASN A 351 -3.74 -11.90 10.88
N PRO A 352 -4.57 -12.75 11.52
CA PRO A 352 -5.98 -12.44 11.75
C PRO A 352 -6.23 -11.16 12.55
N ALA A 353 -5.31 -10.77 13.44
CA ALA A 353 -5.42 -9.55 14.24
C ALA A 353 -4.97 -8.27 13.50
N GLY A 354 -4.51 -8.40 12.27
CA GLY A 354 -3.95 -7.31 11.48
C GLY A 354 -2.42 -7.25 11.54
N SER A 355 -1.86 -6.39 10.71
CA SER A 355 -0.41 -6.24 10.56
C SER A 355 0.08 -5.00 11.30
N LEU A 356 1.25 -5.10 11.94
CA LEU A 356 1.90 -3.97 12.59
C LEU A 356 2.77 -3.22 11.58
N PHE A 357 2.47 -1.96 11.35
CA PHE A 357 3.32 -1.07 10.59
C PHE A 357 4.54 -0.68 11.41
N ASP A 358 5.72 -0.92 10.88
CA ASP A 358 7.01 -0.61 11.48
C ASP A 358 7.87 0.16 10.45
N TYR A 359 8.07 1.45 10.71
CA TYR A 359 8.85 2.31 9.83
C TYR A 359 10.34 1.92 9.78
N ALA A 360 10.91 1.51 10.91
CA ALA A 360 12.31 1.08 10.96
C ALA A 360 12.52 -0.18 10.10
N LYS A 361 11.54 -1.09 10.12
CA LYS A 361 11.56 -2.28 9.26
C LYS A 361 11.42 -1.92 7.77
N LEU A 362 10.57 -0.94 7.43
CA LEU A 362 10.47 -0.43 6.06
C LEU A 362 11.82 0.12 5.56
N VAL A 363 12.49 0.93 6.39
CA VAL A 363 13.82 1.48 6.08
C VAL A 363 14.84 0.36 5.88
N ASP A 364 14.87 -0.66 6.74
CA ASP A 364 15.78 -1.82 6.61
C ASP A 364 15.52 -2.60 5.32
N VAL A 365 14.26 -2.91 5.03
CA VAL A 365 13.87 -3.58 3.77
C VAL A 365 14.30 -2.75 2.56
N SER A 366 14.08 -1.44 2.59
CA SER A 366 14.43 -0.55 1.49
C SER A 366 15.94 -0.49 1.25
N LYS A 367 16.75 -0.39 2.31
CA LYS A 367 18.21 -0.47 2.22
C LYS A 367 18.66 -1.78 1.57
N ASN A 368 18.02 -2.90 1.92
CA ASN A 368 18.33 -4.20 1.32
C ASN A 368 17.97 -4.23 -0.17
N VAL A 369 16.84 -3.68 -0.56
CA VAL A 369 16.40 -3.61 -1.96
C VAL A 369 17.35 -2.73 -2.77
N ILE A 370 17.58 -1.49 -2.34
CA ILE A 370 18.43 -0.54 -3.07
C ILE A 370 19.88 -1.07 -3.19
N SER A 371 20.41 -1.73 -2.16
CA SER A 371 21.77 -2.27 -2.20
C SER A 371 22.01 -3.33 -3.29
N ARG A 372 20.94 -4.01 -3.74
CA ARG A 372 20.99 -5.01 -4.80
C ARG A 372 20.78 -4.45 -6.21
N MET A 373 20.28 -3.21 -6.32
CA MET A 373 20.09 -2.55 -7.62
C MET A 373 21.43 -2.26 -8.29
N THR A 374 21.45 -2.24 -9.61
CA THR A 374 22.62 -1.73 -10.36
C THR A 374 22.77 -0.22 -10.19
N ALA A 375 23.93 0.33 -10.51
CA ALA A 375 24.12 1.78 -10.49
C ALA A 375 23.21 2.49 -11.50
N GLU A 376 22.97 1.86 -12.64
CA GLU A 376 22.07 2.31 -13.70
C GLU A 376 20.62 2.40 -13.22
N ASP A 377 20.12 1.35 -12.54
CA ASP A 377 18.76 1.33 -12.00
C ASP A 377 18.58 2.39 -10.90
N VAL A 378 19.57 2.53 -10.02
CA VAL A 378 19.55 3.56 -8.98
C VAL A 378 19.56 4.95 -9.60
N TYR A 379 20.43 5.19 -10.60
CA TYR A 379 20.49 6.46 -11.30
C TYR A 379 19.16 6.81 -11.96
N ALA A 380 18.57 5.88 -12.70
CA ALA A 380 17.33 6.12 -13.40
C ALA A 380 16.18 6.50 -12.43
N GLN A 381 15.99 5.71 -11.36
CA GLN A 381 14.92 5.96 -10.38
C GLN A 381 15.19 7.20 -9.53
N LEU A 382 16.45 7.47 -9.17
CA LEU A 382 16.83 8.67 -8.45
C LEU A 382 16.57 9.93 -9.28
N LEU A 383 16.94 9.90 -10.56
CA LEU A 383 16.72 11.01 -11.48
C LEU A 383 15.24 11.31 -11.67
N ASP A 384 14.41 10.27 -11.87
CA ASP A 384 12.96 10.43 -11.99
C ASP A 384 12.36 11.06 -10.75
N TRP A 385 12.77 10.61 -9.56
CA TRP A 385 12.35 11.20 -8.30
C TRP A 385 12.82 12.66 -8.16
N ALA A 386 14.09 12.91 -8.46
CA ALA A 386 14.68 14.25 -8.31
C ALA A 386 14.04 15.26 -9.25
N LYS A 387 13.63 14.88 -10.47
CA LYS A 387 12.88 15.75 -11.39
C LYS A 387 11.56 16.27 -10.81
N GLU A 388 10.95 15.51 -9.94
CA GLU A 388 9.69 15.89 -9.30
C GLU A 388 9.90 16.62 -7.95
N PHE A 389 10.92 16.24 -7.17
CA PHE A 389 11.07 16.65 -5.77
C PHE A 389 12.35 17.44 -5.44
N ASP A 390 13.39 17.40 -6.27
CA ASP A 390 14.65 18.16 -6.11
C ASP A 390 15.25 18.50 -7.50
N THR A 391 14.64 19.45 -8.19
CA THR A 391 15.00 19.82 -9.57
C THR A 391 16.44 20.30 -9.72
N ASP A 392 16.99 20.96 -8.70
CA ASP A 392 18.39 21.41 -8.73
C ASP A 392 19.35 20.23 -8.71
N PHE A 393 19.06 19.21 -7.91
CA PHE A 393 19.84 17.99 -7.87
C PHE A 393 19.65 17.17 -9.15
N ALA A 394 18.45 17.11 -9.71
CA ALA A 394 18.19 16.47 -11.01
C ALA A 394 19.08 17.07 -12.11
N ALA A 395 19.17 18.40 -12.18
CA ALA A 395 20.02 19.09 -13.15
C ALA A 395 21.50 18.71 -13.02
N LYS A 396 21.99 18.47 -11.79
CA LYS A 396 23.37 18.00 -11.57
C LYS A 396 23.58 16.56 -12.04
N LEU A 397 22.62 15.69 -11.79
CA LEU A 397 22.64 14.29 -12.24
C LEU A 397 22.60 14.19 -13.78
N GLU A 398 21.82 15.05 -14.43
CA GLU A 398 21.71 15.10 -15.89
C GLU A 398 22.92 15.73 -16.58
N ALA A 399 23.62 16.65 -15.91
CA ALA A 399 24.79 17.31 -16.48
C ALA A 399 25.95 16.34 -16.80
N ASP A 400 26.13 15.31 -15.97
CA ASP A 400 27.11 14.24 -16.21
C ASP A 400 26.57 12.89 -15.67
N PRO A 401 25.77 12.17 -16.48
CA PRO A 401 25.18 10.90 -16.09
C PRO A 401 26.21 9.83 -15.75
N ASP A 402 27.34 9.80 -16.46
CA ASP A 402 28.37 8.80 -16.24
C ASP A 402 29.14 9.04 -14.95
N TYR A 403 29.38 10.31 -14.60
CA TYR A 403 29.92 10.68 -13.30
C TYR A 403 28.99 10.27 -12.16
N ALA A 404 27.71 10.58 -12.26
CA ALA A 404 26.71 10.19 -11.27
C ALA A 404 26.63 8.66 -11.10
N LYS A 405 26.63 7.89 -12.19
CA LYS A 405 26.62 6.42 -12.14
C LYS A 405 27.89 5.86 -11.50
N ARG A 406 29.07 6.42 -11.79
CA ARG A 406 30.32 6.02 -11.14
C ARG A 406 30.28 6.21 -9.63
N ILE A 407 29.68 7.31 -9.15
CA ILE A 407 29.48 7.57 -7.72
C ILE A 407 28.53 6.53 -7.13
N LEU A 408 27.39 6.29 -7.78
CA LEU A 408 26.38 5.34 -7.33
C LEU A 408 26.84 3.87 -7.39
N ALA A 409 27.89 3.57 -8.17
CA ALA A 409 28.50 2.24 -8.25
C ALA A 409 29.36 1.89 -7.02
N ILE A 410 29.75 2.87 -6.19
CA ILE A 410 30.63 2.64 -5.04
C ILE A 410 30.00 1.62 -4.09
N GLY A 411 30.73 0.51 -3.87
CA GLY A 411 30.30 -0.55 -2.96
C GLY A 411 29.11 -1.39 -3.42
N ARG A 412 28.73 -1.33 -4.70
CA ARG A 412 27.70 -2.19 -5.32
C ARG A 412 28.32 -3.42 -6.00
N GLY A 413 27.50 -4.43 -6.29
CA GLY A 413 27.89 -5.63 -7.04
C GLY A 413 28.77 -6.62 -6.29
N GLY A 414 29.16 -6.35 -5.05
CA GLY A 414 29.95 -7.25 -4.22
C GLY A 414 29.12 -8.22 -3.39
N LYS A 415 29.78 -9.20 -2.73
CA LYS A 415 29.11 -10.15 -1.81
C LYS A 415 28.41 -9.48 -0.62
N LYS A 416 28.84 -8.30 -0.23
CA LYS A 416 28.28 -7.49 0.87
C LYS A 416 28.11 -6.05 0.37
N PRO A 417 27.09 -5.77 -0.44
CA PRO A 417 26.88 -4.42 -0.95
C PRO A 417 26.58 -3.44 0.18
N ARG A 418 26.99 -2.20 0.00
CA ARG A 418 26.72 -1.13 0.96
C ARG A 418 25.21 -0.80 1.00
N LYS A 419 24.73 -0.43 2.20
CA LYS A 419 23.32 -0.12 2.48
C LYS A 419 23.14 1.33 2.93
N ASP A 420 23.76 2.26 2.19
CA ASP A 420 23.79 3.67 2.57
C ASP A 420 22.45 4.39 2.31
N LEU A 421 21.74 4.00 1.25
CA LEU A 421 20.49 4.63 0.85
C LEU A 421 19.28 3.80 1.28
N ALA A 422 18.33 4.43 1.95
CA ALA A 422 17.01 3.88 2.23
C ALA A 422 15.92 4.47 1.32
N VAL A 423 16.09 5.74 0.93
CA VAL A 423 15.19 6.49 0.07
C VAL A 423 15.99 7.36 -0.89
N TRP A 424 15.38 7.83 -1.97
CA TRP A 424 16.08 8.70 -2.93
C TRP A 424 16.50 10.04 -2.31
N LYS A 425 15.76 10.53 -1.34
CA LYS A 425 16.09 11.72 -0.54
C LYS A 425 17.45 11.63 0.16
N ASP A 426 17.91 10.42 0.49
CA ASP A 426 19.21 10.20 1.11
C ASP A 426 20.38 10.39 0.14
N ALA A 427 20.14 10.39 -1.16
CA ALA A 427 21.21 10.41 -2.17
C ALA A 427 22.00 11.73 -2.15
N LYS A 428 21.33 12.89 -2.06
CA LYS A 428 22.00 14.19 -2.01
C LYS A 428 22.90 14.34 -0.77
N PRO A 429 22.47 14.00 0.46
CA PRO A 429 23.37 13.93 1.62
C PRO A 429 24.52 12.90 1.46
N TYR A 430 24.26 11.78 0.79
CA TYR A 430 25.25 10.72 0.61
C TYR A 430 26.34 11.09 -0.39
N MET A 431 25.98 11.65 -1.55
CA MET A 431 26.88 11.89 -2.67
C MET A 431 27.11 13.38 -2.99
N GLY A 432 26.48 14.29 -2.27
CA GLY A 432 26.53 15.71 -2.57
C GLY A 432 27.96 16.27 -2.55
N PHE A 433 28.82 15.79 -1.68
CA PHE A 433 30.22 16.22 -1.62
C PHE A 433 31.03 15.95 -2.93
N PHE A 434 30.54 15.12 -3.84
CA PHE A 434 31.15 14.98 -5.17
C PHE A 434 30.93 16.21 -6.06
N TYR A 435 29.99 17.07 -5.73
CA TYR A 435 29.68 18.33 -6.42
C TYR A 435 30.14 19.50 -5.54
N ASP A 436 30.99 20.39 -6.09
CA ASP A 436 31.63 21.44 -5.31
C ASP A 436 30.62 22.40 -4.64
N GLU A 437 29.45 22.58 -5.25
CA GLU A 437 28.37 23.41 -4.71
C GLU A 437 27.70 22.84 -3.45
N TYR A 438 27.83 21.54 -3.20
CA TYR A 438 27.29 20.86 -2.02
C TYR A 438 28.38 20.39 -1.05
N LEU A 439 29.65 20.77 -1.31
CA LEU A 439 30.77 20.45 -0.42
C LEU A 439 30.65 21.28 0.86
N GLU A 440 30.56 20.62 1.99
CA GLU A 440 30.54 21.25 3.31
C GLU A 440 31.96 21.49 3.83
N ALA A 441 32.16 22.55 4.62
CA ALA A 441 33.42 22.76 5.29
C ALA A 441 33.68 21.67 6.35
N PRO A 442 34.92 21.17 6.48
CA PRO A 442 35.23 20.15 7.47
C PRO A 442 35.08 20.67 8.90
N VAL A 443 34.55 19.84 9.79
CA VAL A 443 34.47 20.09 11.23
C VAL A 443 35.49 19.20 11.91
N TRP A 444 36.61 19.81 12.31
CA TRP A 444 37.73 19.08 12.89
C TRP A 444 37.43 18.69 14.35
N ASP A 445 37.93 17.50 14.75
CA ASP A 445 37.90 17.06 16.13
C ASP A 445 38.85 17.92 17.00
N GLU A 446 38.34 18.52 18.06
CA GLU A 446 39.09 19.39 18.99
C GLU A 446 40.21 18.63 19.74
N ALA A 447 40.18 17.29 19.77
CA ALA A 447 41.22 16.47 20.35
C ALA A 447 42.55 16.61 19.60
N PHE A 448 42.54 17.08 18.34
CA PHE A 448 43.74 17.24 17.52
C PHE A 448 44.01 18.71 17.20
N SER A 449 45.28 19.13 17.36
CA SER A 449 45.66 20.48 16.99
C SER A 449 45.59 20.71 15.47
N LYS A 450 45.22 21.90 15.06
CA LYS A 450 45.24 22.30 13.63
C LYS A 450 46.63 22.12 13.00
N THR A 451 47.70 22.24 13.77
CA THR A 451 49.07 22.04 13.30
C THR A 451 49.34 20.58 12.90
N VAL A 452 48.83 19.61 13.69
CA VAL A 452 48.97 18.18 13.36
C VAL A 452 48.15 17.85 12.11
N ILE A 453 46.92 18.36 12.02
CA ILE A 453 46.08 18.14 10.84
C ILE A 453 46.75 18.70 9.59
N ARG A 454 47.28 19.93 9.67
CA ARG A 454 48.02 20.56 8.57
C ARG A 454 49.24 19.73 8.16
N ASP A 455 50.05 19.27 9.10
CA ASP A 455 51.23 18.44 8.82
C ASP A 455 50.87 17.14 8.08
N VAL A 456 49.79 16.48 8.50
CA VAL A 456 49.27 15.31 7.79
C VAL A 456 48.86 15.62 6.34
N LEU A 457 48.11 16.68 6.13
CA LEU A 457 47.62 17.07 4.80
C LEU A 457 48.78 17.48 3.86
N GLU A 458 49.77 18.23 4.37
CA GLU A 458 50.96 18.64 3.61
C GLU A 458 51.82 17.44 3.24
N ARG A 459 52.08 16.51 4.18
CA ARG A 459 52.83 15.26 3.89
C ARG A 459 52.11 14.42 2.86
N PHE A 460 50.78 14.31 2.96
CA PHE A 460 50.01 13.56 1.98
C PHE A 460 50.11 14.15 0.58
N LEU A 461 50.01 15.48 0.41
CA LEU A 461 50.20 16.12 -0.88
C LEU A 461 51.57 15.88 -1.51
N ASN A 462 52.64 15.73 -0.68
CA ASN A 462 53.98 15.48 -1.16
C ASN A 462 54.19 14.07 -1.71
N VAL A 463 53.35 13.10 -1.29
CA VAL A 463 53.52 11.67 -1.69
C VAL A 463 52.34 11.16 -2.54
N TYR A 464 51.24 11.97 -2.66
CA TYR A 464 50.05 11.55 -3.38
C TYR A 464 50.33 11.36 -4.87
N ASP A 465 50.09 10.15 -5.35
CA ASP A 465 50.14 9.80 -6.76
C ASP A 465 48.80 9.20 -7.20
N PHE A 466 48.19 9.79 -8.21
CA PHE A 466 46.90 9.33 -8.74
C PHE A 466 47.01 7.95 -9.41
N ALA A 467 48.21 7.53 -9.83
CA ALA A 467 48.44 6.23 -10.42
C ALA A 467 48.58 5.08 -9.41
N ASP A 468 48.64 5.39 -8.10
CA ASP A 468 48.70 4.36 -7.06
C ASP A 468 47.46 3.47 -7.11
N ASP A 469 47.63 2.19 -6.86
CA ASP A 469 46.53 1.32 -6.47
C ASP A 469 46.14 1.55 -4.98
N SER A 470 45.01 0.97 -4.55
CA SER A 470 44.53 1.13 -3.17
C SER A 470 45.53 0.67 -2.11
N ALA A 471 46.35 -0.35 -2.41
CA ALA A 471 47.35 -0.88 -1.47
C ALA A 471 48.53 0.10 -1.33
N ALA A 472 49.07 0.60 -2.44
CA ALA A 472 50.14 1.60 -2.46
C ALA A 472 49.70 2.92 -1.81
N TRP A 473 48.49 3.39 -2.13
CA TRP A 473 47.89 4.57 -1.51
C TRP A 473 47.78 4.42 0.02
N PHE A 474 47.28 3.30 0.52
CA PHE A 474 47.13 3.08 1.96
C PHE A 474 48.47 2.87 2.67
N ALA A 475 49.49 2.31 1.99
CA ALA A 475 50.85 2.22 2.52
C ALA A 475 51.42 3.61 2.82
N LYS A 476 51.24 4.59 1.91
CA LYS A 476 51.66 5.98 2.12
C LYS A 476 50.91 6.63 3.31
N VAL A 477 49.62 6.34 3.49
CA VAL A 477 48.86 6.81 4.67
C VAL A 477 49.44 6.26 5.97
N LYS A 478 49.89 4.98 6.00
CA LYS A 478 50.53 4.38 7.16
C LYS A 478 51.90 5.01 7.44
N GLU A 479 52.73 5.23 6.41
CA GLU A 479 54.01 5.91 6.57
C GLU A 479 53.87 7.32 7.15
N ILE A 480 52.89 8.09 6.71
CA ILE A 480 52.55 9.41 7.29
C ILE A 480 52.15 9.26 8.75
N THR A 481 51.32 8.26 9.07
CA THR A 481 50.84 7.97 10.44
C THR A 481 52.03 7.76 11.39
N GLU A 482 52.99 6.93 11.00
CA GLU A 482 54.17 6.64 11.80
C GLU A 482 55.10 7.85 11.88
N ALA A 483 55.27 8.61 10.80
CA ALA A 483 56.13 9.79 10.74
C ALA A 483 55.69 10.93 11.69
N ILE A 484 54.38 11.00 12.03
CA ILE A 484 53.85 11.97 13.00
C ILE A 484 53.72 11.39 14.43
N GLY A 485 54.20 10.17 14.67
CA GLY A 485 54.18 9.52 15.97
C GLY A 485 52.82 8.87 16.34
N PHE A 486 51.94 8.72 15.39
CA PHE A 486 50.69 7.97 15.56
C PHE A 486 50.95 6.47 15.31
N THR A 487 50.01 5.62 15.71
CA THR A 487 50.21 4.17 15.57
C THR A 487 49.36 3.57 14.42
N THR A 488 49.95 2.62 13.72
CA THR A 488 49.27 1.74 12.77
C THR A 488 48.84 0.42 13.42
N ASP A 489 49.33 0.12 14.64
CA ASP A 489 48.98 -1.08 15.40
C ASP A 489 47.74 -0.85 16.27
N MET A 490 46.58 -1.21 15.72
CA MET A 490 45.29 -1.08 16.43
C MET A 490 45.14 -2.01 17.64
N LYS A 491 45.96 -3.09 17.73
CA LYS A 491 45.94 -3.96 18.91
C LYS A 491 46.70 -3.30 20.07
N ALA A 492 47.90 -2.74 19.76
CA ALA A 492 48.67 -1.97 20.75
C ALA A 492 47.85 -0.75 21.25
N TYR A 493 47.19 -0.03 20.36
CA TYR A 493 46.33 1.09 20.72
C TYR A 493 45.19 0.67 21.68
N LYS A 494 44.46 -0.41 21.35
CA LYS A 494 43.38 -0.92 22.22
C LYS A 494 43.89 -1.38 23.59
N ALA A 495 45.12 -1.87 23.69
CA ALA A 495 45.70 -2.30 24.96
C ALA A 495 46.11 -1.10 25.84
N ASN A 496 46.60 0.00 25.27
CA ASN A 496 46.98 1.22 25.98
C ASN A 496 46.80 2.46 25.10
N PRO A 497 45.57 3.00 25.02
CA PRO A 497 45.26 4.19 24.20
C PRO A 497 46.10 5.42 24.56
N ALA A 498 46.40 5.59 25.87
CA ALA A 498 47.15 6.75 26.37
C ALA A 498 48.65 6.79 25.91
N ALA A 499 49.17 5.67 25.38
CA ALA A 499 50.54 5.63 24.87
C ALA A 499 50.71 6.25 23.46
N PHE A 500 49.60 6.55 22.80
CA PHE A 500 49.63 7.02 21.41
C PHE A 500 48.80 8.29 21.27
N PRO A 501 49.29 9.35 20.60
CA PRO A 501 48.55 10.58 20.37
C PRO A 501 47.41 10.42 19.36
N GLY A 502 47.43 9.34 18.56
CA GLY A 502 46.39 9.01 17.56
C GLY A 502 46.73 7.75 16.77
N THR A 503 45.91 7.43 15.80
CA THR A 503 45.93 6.20 15.00
C THR A 503 45.87 6.47 13.50
N VAL A 504 46.08 5.44 12.68
CA VAL A 504 45.87 5.49 11.23
C VAL A 504 44.42 5.82 10.85
N ALA A 505 43.46 5.52 11.73
CA ALA A 505 42.05 5.89 11.50
C ALA A 505 41.86 7.41 11.60
N ASP A 506 42.55 8.07 12.53
CA ASP A 506 42.47 9.53 12.67
C ASP A 506 43.10 10.23 11.47
N VAL A 507 44.30 9.77 11.01
CA VAL A 507 44.93 10.28 9.77
C VAL A 507 44.00 10.10 8.56
N SER A 508 43.38 8.93 8.43
CA SER A 508 42.40 8.68 7.35
C SER A 508 41.19 9.58 7.48
N THR A 509 40.75 9.92 8.70
CA THR A 509 39.64 10.85 8.95
C THR A 509 40.02 12.27 8.57
N PHE A 510 41.21 12.75 8.86
CA PHE A 510 41.67 14.07 8.42
C PHE A 510 41.65 14.20 6.89
N LEU A 511 42.19 13.21 6.19
CA LEU A 511 42.15 13.15 4.73
C LEU A 511 40.71 13.11 4.20
N ARG A 512 39.85 12.31 4.83
CA ARG A 512 38.45 12.20 4.47
C ARG A 512 37.72 13.55 4.62
N GLN A 513 37.88 14.21 5.75
CA GLN A 513 37.29 15.49 6.00
C GLN A 513 37.78 16.58 5.03
N ALA A 514 39.09 16.58 4.71
CA ALA A 514 39.63 17.51 3.73
C ALA A 514 39.07 17.31 2.31
N VAL A 515 38.72 16.07 1.94
CA VAL A 515 38.26 15.75 0.59
C VAL A 515 36.71 15.82 0.50
N THR A 516 36.00 15.46 1.56
CA THR A 516 34.53 15.27 1.53
C THR A 516 33.74 16.19 2.47
N GLY A 517 34.40 16.91 3.37
CA GLY A 517 33.76 17.66 4.45
C GLY A 517 33.17 16.78 5.57
N LYS A 518 33.26 15.45 5.47
CA LYS A 518 32.57 14.50 6.35
C LYS A 518 33.53 13.59 7.10
N THR A 519 33.13 13.15 8.29
CA THR A 519 33.86 12.15 9.09
C THR A 519 33.58 10.72 8.63
N ASP A 520 32.42 10.48 8.03
CA ASP A 520 32.03 9.19 7.46
C ASP A 520 31.68 9.33 5.97
N SER A 521 32.17 8.40 5.17
CA SER A 521 31.93 8.35 3.74
C SER A 521 32.22 6.93 3.22
N PRO A 522 31.89 6.60 1.96
CA PRO A 522 32.43 5.41 1.29
C PRO A 522 33.94 5.37 1.29
N ASP A 523 34.50 4.34 0.65
CA ASP A 523 35.96 4.16 0.53
C ASP A 523 36.66 5.41 -0.02
N LEU A 524 37.60 5.97 0.77
CA LEU A 524 38.21 7.25 0.47
C LEU A 524 39.09 7.18 -0.79
N TYR A 525 39.80 6.08 -1.00
CA TYR A 525 40.58 5.88 -2.22
C TYR A 525 39.70 5.94 -3.47
N THR A 526 38.58 5.21 -3.45
CA THR A 526 37.61 5.21 -4.55
C THR A 526 37.02 6.62 -4.79
N ILE A 527 36.73 7.37 -3.72
CA ILE A 527 36.29 8.76 -3.82
C ILE A 527 37.32 9.62 -4.54
N MET A 528 38.58 9.55 -4.15
CA MET A 528 39.67 10.31 -4.77
C MET A 528 39.87 9.95 -6.25
N GLN A 529 39.72 8.67 -6.60
CA GLN A 529 39.76 8.21 -8.00
C GLN A 529 38.61 8.77 -8.85
N ILE A 530 37.41 8.91 -8.27
CA ILE A 530 36.24 9.48 -8.98
C ILE A 530 36.39 11.01 -9.12
N LEU A 531 36.87 11.70 -8.07
CA LEU A 531 37.10 13.14 -8.09
C LEU A 531 38.20 13.55 -9.09
N GLY A 532 39.20 12.70 -9.26
CA GLY A 532 40.38 12.99 -10.04
C GLY A 532 41.46 13.75 -9.27
N TYR A 533 42.66 13.81 -9.85
CA TYR A 533 43.84 14.42 -9.20
C TYR A 533 43.62 15.88 -8.82
N ASP A 534 43.22 16.69 -9.80
CA ASP A 534 43.15 18.15 -9.61
C ASP A 534 42.14 18.58 -8.52
N ARG A 535 40.94 17.96 -8.50
CA ARG A 535 39.93 18.26 -7.47
C ARG A 535 40.37 17.75 -6.10
N THR A 536 40.95 16.56 -6.02
CA THR A 536 41.48 16.00 -4.75
C THR A 536 42.54 16.92 -4.15
N VAL A 537 43.54 17.28 -4.94
CA VAL A 537 44.63 18.16 -4.50
C VAL A 537 44.15 19.56 -4.20
N GLY A 538 43.25 20.10 -5.03
CA GLY A 538 42.63 21.43 -4.84
C GLY A 538 41.91 21.53 -3.50
N ARG A 539 41.08 20.55 -3.15
CA ARG A 539 40.35 20.52 -1.87
C ARG A 539 41.23 20.42 -0.66
N ILE A 540 42.27 19.58 -0.72
CA ILE A 540 43.26 19.46 0.38
C ILE A 540 44.01 20.77 0.56
N ARG A 541 44.48 21.42 -0.52
CA ARG A 541 45.14 22.74 -0.45
C ARG A 541 44.24 23.82 0.12
N ASP A 542 42.97 23.85 -0.28
CA ASP A 542 41.99 24.78 0.26
C ASP A 542 41.81 24.58 1.77
N CYS A 543 41.67 23.34 2.22
CA CYS A 543 41.60 23.02 3.65
C CYS A 543 42.87 23.47 4.41
N ILE A 544 44.06 23.27 3.87
CA ILE A 544 45.33 23.73 4.49
C ILE A 544 45.32 25.25 4.65
N SER A 545 44.79 26.00 3.67
CA SER A 545 44.75 27.45 3.72
C SER A 545 43.83 28.00 4.81
N HIS A 546 42.80 27.22 5.24
CA HIS A 546 41.83 27.62 6.26
C HIS A 546 42.10 27.03 7.66
N LEU A 547 43.10 26.16 7.82
CA LEU A 547 43.57 25.67 9.11
C LEU A 547 44.46 26.68 9.83
#